data_6bd09570bdd6d65f50891b3a8a4b8f0a
#
_entry.id   6bd09570bdd6d65f50891b3a8a4b8f0a
#
_cell.length_a   1.000
_cell.length_b   1.000
_cell.length_c   1.000
_cell.angle_alpha   90.00
_cell.angle_beta   90.00
_cell.angle_gamma   90.00
#
_symmetry.space_group_name_H-M   'P 1'
#
loop_
_entity.id
_entity.type
_entity.pdbx_description
1 polymer ?
#
loop_
_entity_poly.entity_id
_entity_poly.type
_entity_poly.pdbx_seq_one_letter_code
_entity_poly.pdbx_strand_id
1 'polypeptide(L)'
;MIFIKKLWKFYQKGGIGMINGIKIAPSILSSDFSKLGEEVIDIDKAGADYVHIDVMDGQFVPNLTFGPPVIRCIRKCTELVFDVHVMINKPERYIEDFVKAGADIVVVHSESTIHLHRVIQQIKSFGVKAGVSLNPSTPEEVLKYVINDIDMVLVMSVNPGFGGQKFIPAVIEKIKAIKKMRTDIDIEVDGGITDETIKVCADAGANIFVAGSYVFSGNYKERINLLKLKAK
;
A
#
# COMPACT_ATOMS: atom_id res chain seq x y z
N MET A 1 8.19 25.49 10.71
CA MET A 1 6.73 25.68 10.87
C MET A 1 5.89 24.62 10.16
N ILE A 2 6.34 24.05 9.06
CA ILE A 2 5.67 22.95 8.33
C ILE A 2 5.66 21.63 9.13
N PHE A 3 6.75 21.31 9.85
CA PHE A 3 6.90 20.08 10.63
C PHE A 3 5.92 19.96 11.80
N ILE A 4 5.64 21.06 12.49
CA ILE A 4 4.72 21.11 13.65
C ILE A 4 3.25 20.98 13.20
N LYS A 5 2.88 21.50 12.04
CA LYS A 5 1.53 21.31 11.45
C LYS A 5 1.26 19.86 11.02
N LYS A 6 2.30 19.14 10.53
CA LYS A 6 2.18 17.70 10.21
C LYS A 6 1.96 16.86 11.46
N LEU A 7 2.68 17.12 12.54
CA LEU A 7 2.50 16.45 13.83
C LEU A 7 1.11 16.69 14.46
N TRP A 8 0.58 17.90 14.34
CA TRP A 8 -0.72 18.24 14.94
C TRP A 8 -1.92 17.62 14.18
N LYS A 9 -1.85 17.52 12.84
CA LYS A 9 -2.83 16.78 12.03
C LYS A 9 -2.79 15.26 12.31
N PHE A 10 -1.62 14.72 12.64
CA PHE A 10 -1.46 13.30 12.99
C PHE A 10 -2.16 12.97 14.33
N TYR A 11 -2.06 13.88 15.33
CA TYR A 11 -2.71 13.70 16.64
C TYR A 11 -4.24 13.87 16.59
N GLN A 12 -4.79 14.67 15.70
CA GLN A 12 -6.24 14.85 15.60
C GLN A 12 -6.98 13.74 14.86
N LYS A 13 -6.28 12.88 14.10
CA LYS A 13 -6.87 11.72 13.40
C LYS A 13 -6.71 10.39 14.16
N GLY A 14 -5.99 10.36 15.28
CA GLY A 14 -5.65 9.16 16.03
C GLY A 14 -6.23 9.12 17.44
N GLY A 15 -7.55 9.15 17.58
CA GLY A 15 -8.23 8.80 18.84
C GLY A 15 -8.20 7.29 19.06
N ILE A 16 -7.83 6.91 20.27
CA ILE A 16 -7.72 5.56 20.84
C ILE A 16 -8.86 4.62 20.37
N GLY A 17 -8.49 3.48 19.76
CA GLY A 17 -9.34 2.28 19.79
C GLY A 17 -10.45 2.16 18.75
N MET A 18 -10.32 2.73 17.53
CA MET A 18 -11.20 2.36 16.42
C MET A 18 -10.53 1.31 15.55
N ILE A 19 -11.25 0.20 15.30
CA ILE A 19 -11.02 -0.70 14.18
C ILE A 19 -10.78 0.19 12.96
N ASN A 20 -9.57 0.13 12.39
CA ASN A 20 -9.18 0.97 11.27
C ASN A 20 -10.24 0.85 10.16
N GLY A 21 -10.90 1.96 9.81
CA GLY A 21 -11.97 1.95 8.81
C GLY A 21 -11.46 1.51 7.44
N ILE A 22 -12.38 1.06 6.58
CA ILE A 22 -12.08 0.68 5.18
C ILE A 22 -11.43 1.84 4.44
N LYS A 23 -10.30 1.57 3.77
CA LYS A 23 -9.54 2.52 2.98
C LYS A 23 -9.34 1.99 1.56
N ILE A 24 -9.50 2.84 0.58
CA ILE A 24 -9.24 2.53 -0.83
C ILE A 24 -7.98 3.27 -1.28
N ALA A 25 -7.04 2.51 -1.82
CA ALA A 25 -5.74 2.95 -2.31
C ALA A 25 -5.64 2.68 -3.83
N PRO A 26 -6.10 3.59 -4.72
CA PRO A 26 -5.93 3.39 -6.14
C PRO A 26 -4.44 3.30 -6.52
N SER A 27 -4.04 2.19 -7.20
CA SER A 27 -2.68 2.06 -7.73
C SER A 27 -2.54 2.86 -9.02
N ILE A 28 -1.68 3.86 -8.99
CA ILE A 28 -1.36 4.69 -10.16
C ILE A 28 -0.60 3.93 -11.26
N LEU A 29 -0.20 2.69 -11.02
CA LEU A 29 0.32 1.80 -12.07
C LEU A 29 -0.68 1.62 -13.23
N SER A 30 -1.98 1.75 -12.95
CA SER A 30 -3.07 1.60 -13.95
C SER A 30 -3.55 2.93 -14.53
N SER A 31 -2.96 4.07 -14.15
CA SER A 31 -3.33 5.40 -14.63
C SER A 31 -2.67 5.74 -15.97
N ASP A 32 -3.09 6.84 -16.57
CA ASP A 32 -2.42 7.42 -17.73
C ASP A 32 -1.17 8.21 -17.28
N PHE A 33 0.00 7.63 -17.47
CA PHE A 33 1.28 8.24 -17.06
C PHE A 33 1.58 9.55 -17.79
N SER A 34 0.97 9.82 -18.97
CA SER A 34 1.16 11.08 -19.69
C SER A 34 0.60 12.29 -18.94
N LYS A 35 -0.33 12.06 -17.99
CA LYS A 35 -0.99 13.08 -17.17
C LYS A 35 -1.08 12.68 -15.69
N LEU A 36 -0.06 11.97 -15.20
CA LEU A 36 -0.04 11.36 -13.88
C LEU A 36 -0.42 12.30 -12.72
N GLY A 37 -0.02 13.57 -12.79
CA GLY A 37 -0.40 14.58 -11.80
C GLY A 37 -1.91 14.88 -11.77
N GLU A 38 -2.57 14.92 -12.93
CA GLU A 38 -4.02 15.10 -13.05
C GLU A 38 -4.75 13.85 -12.51
N GLU A 39 -4.27 12.66 -12.85
CA GLU A 39 -4.81 11.40 -12.34
C GLU A 39 -4.79 11.33 -10.81
N VAL A 40 -3.70 11.79 -10.17
CA VAL A 40 -3.59 11.85 -8.71
C VAL A 40 -4.60 12.85 -8.12
N ILE A 41 -4.77 14.02 -8.74
CA ILE A 41 -5.76 15.02 -8.32
C ILE A 41 -7.19 14.46 -8.44
N ASP A 42 -7.46 13.70 -9.49
CA ASP A 42 -8.81 13.21 -9.77
C ASP A 42 -9.20 12.04 -8.84
N ILE A 43 -8.28 11.14 -8.48
CA ILE A 43 -8.57 10.13 -7.45
C ILE A 43 -8.74 10.74 -6.06
N ASP A 44 -8.01 11.81 -5.72
CA ASP A 44 -8.20 12.56 -4.46
C ASP A 44 -9.61 13.15 -4.39
N LYS A 45 -10.03 13.89 -5.44
CA LYS A 45 -11.40 14.43 -5.55
C LYS A 45 -12.48 13.35 -5.55
N ALA A 46 -12.17 12.16 -6.06
CA ALA A 46 -13.05 11.00 -6.07
C ALA A 46 -13.22 10.34 -4.69
N GLY A 47 -12.40 10.74 -3.71
CA GLY A 47 -12.49 10.27 -2.34
C GLY A 47 -11.64 9.03 -2.04
N ALA A 48 -10.53 8.85 -2.73
CA ALA A 48 -9.49 7.89 -2.34
C ALA A 48 -8.94 8.23 -0.95
N ASP A 49 -8.41 7.24 -0.24
CA ASP A 49 -7.80 7.42 1.06
C ASP A 49 -6.28 7.48 0.97
N TYR A 50 -5.69 6.72 0.03
CA TYR A 50 -4.26 6.66 -0.24
C TYR A 50 -3.99 6.79 -1.75
N VAL A 51 -2.76 7.07 -2.11
CA VAL A 51 -2.19 6.85 -3.45
C VAL A 51 -1.22 5.69 -3.33
N HIS A 52 -1.55 4.55 -3.96
CA HIS A 52 -0.65 3.40 -4.00
C HIS A 52 0.32 3.52 -5.18
N ILE A 53 1.61 3.35 -4.90
CA ILE A 53 2.71 3.65 -5.82
C ILE A 53 3.61 2.43 -5.97
N ASP A 54 3.46 1.71 -7.08
CA ASP A 54 4.21 0.50 -7.40
C ASP A 54 5.57 0.84 -8.04
N VAL A 55 6.65 0.66 -7.29
CA VAL A 55 8.03 0.87 -7.74
C VAL A 55 8.67 -0.46 -8.11
N MET A 56 9.13 -0.59 -9.35
CA MET A 56 9.66 -1.84 -9.91
C MET A 56 11.00 -1.61 -10.62
N ASP A 57 11.96 -2.51 -10.44
CA ASP A 57 13.34 -2.39 -10.94
C ASP A 57 13.69 -3.33 -12.10
N GLY A 58 12.76 -4.17 -12.55
CA GLY A 58 13.01 -5.17 -13.60
C GLY A 58 13.88 -6.35 -13.15
N GLN A 59 14.22 -6.45 -11.85
CA GLN A 59 15.00 -7.53 -11.27
C GLN A 59 14.21 -8.34 -10.26
N PHE A 60 13.59 -7.69 -9.27
CA PHE A 60 12.71 -8.35 -8.32
C PHE A 60 11.42 -8.82 -9.00
N VAL A 61 10.89 -8.01 -9.91
CA VAL A 61 9.74 -8.32 -10.77
C VAL A 61 10.10 -8.05 -12.24
N PRO A 62 9.49 -8.76 -13.21
CA PRO A 62 9.82 -8.63 -14.64
C PRO A 62 9.18 -7.40 -15.30
N ASN A 63 9.16 -6.28 -14.61
CA ASN A 63 8.61 -5.00 -15.09
C ASN A 63 9.42 -3.84 -14.52
N LEU A 64 9.40 -2.71 -15.24
CA LEU A 64 10.01 -1.45 -14.84
C LEU A 64 8.92 -0.39 -14.73
N THR A 65 8.92 0.41 -13.66
CA THR A 65 7.99 1.53 -13.53
C THR A 65 8.72 2.85 -13.34
N PHE A 66 8.57 3.48 -12.23
CA PHE A 66 9.18 4.77 -11.91
C PHE A 66 9.76 4.75 -10.48
N GLY A 67 10.48 5.80 -10.14
CA GLY A 67 11.15 5.90 -8.84
C GLY A 67 10.99 7.27 -8.19
N PRO A 68 11.86 7.61 -7.21
CA PRO A 68 11.78 8.81 -6.40
C PRO A 68 11.58 10.14 -7.17
N PRO A 69 12.17 10.35 -8.36
CA PRO A 69 11.95 11.59 -9.11
C PRO A 69 10.49 11.83 -9.50
N VAL A 70 9.78 10.79 -9.96
CA VAL A 70 8.36 10.87 -10.33
C VAL A 70 7.49 11.07 -9.09
N ILE A 71 7.75 10.30 -8.02
CA ILE A 71 7.04 10.42 -6.74
C ILE A 71 7.12 11.86 -6.21
N ARG A 72 8.28 12.48 -6.25
CA ARG A 72 8.48 13.88 -5.84
C ARG A 72 7.66 14.85 -6.69
N CYS A 73 7.52 14.60 -7.98
CA CYS A 73 6.73 15.45 -8.86
C CYS A 73 5.25 15.41 -8.52
N ILE A 74 4.70 14.23 -8.25
CA ILE A 74 3.27 14.05 -7.95
C ILE A 74 2.91 14.35 -6.49
N ARG A 75 3.89 14.35 -5.55
CA ARG A 75 3.64 14.63 -4.13
C ARG A 75 2.92 15.97 -3.89
N LYS A 76 3.20 16.98 -4.72
CA LYS A 76 2.58 18.31 -4.60
C LYS A 76 1.14 18.37 -5.11
N CYS A 77 0.66 17.32 -5.78
CA CYS A 77 -0.67 17.27 -6.38
C CYS A 77 -1.77 16.90 -5.38
N THR A 78 -1.43 16.35 -4.22
CA THR A 78 -2.40 15.89 -3.22
C THR A 78 -1.82 15.87 -1.81
N GLU A 79 -2.69 15.87 -0.80
CA GLU A 79 -2.32 15.62 0.60
C GLU A 79 -2.66 14.18 1.05
N LEU A 80 -3.11 13.31 0.14
CA LEU A 80 -3.34 11.90 0.43
C LEU A 80 -2.06 11.21 0.89
N VAL A 81 -2.20 10.15 1.66
CA VAL A 81 -1.09 9.30 2.08
C VAL A 81 -0.45 8.65 0.85
N PHE A 82 0.86 8.80 0.69
CA PHE A 82 1.64 8.07 -0.31
C PHE A 82 2.13 6.76 0.29
N ASP A 83 1.50 5.69 -0.15
CA ASP A 83 1.85 4.32 0.16
C ASP A 83 2.75 3.78 -0.96
N VAL A 84 4.05 3.69 -0.67
CA VAL A 84 5.07 3.34 -1.66
C VAL A 84 5.44 1.88 -1.51
N HIS A 85 4.95 1.06 -2.44
CA HIS A 85 5.21 -0.37 -2.55
C HIS A 85 6.46 -0.63 -3.38
N VAL A 86 7.51 -1.12 -2.71
CA VAL A 86 8.87 -1.19 -3.25
C VAL A 86 9.19 -2.62 -3.69
N MET A 87 8.96 -2.91 -4.96
CA MET A 87 9.27 -4.18 -5.62
C MET A 87 10.64 -4.12 -6.30
N ILE A 88 11.70 -3.94 -5.49
CA ILE A 88 13.07 -3.85 -5.98
C ILE A 88 14.02 -4.72 -5.15
N ASN A 89 15.10 -5.17 -5.75
CA ASN A 89 16.17 -5.88 -5.04
C ASN A 89 16.95 -4.91 -4.14
N LYS A 90 17.19 -5.33 -2.88
CA LYS A 90 17.96 -4.57 -1.88
C LYS A 90 17.38 -3.17 -1.65
N PRO A 91 16.09 -3.08 -1.22
CA PRO A 91 15.38 -1.81 -1.03
C PRO A 91 16.07 -0.88 -0.02
N GLU A 92 16.85 -1.43 0.92
CA GLU A 92 17.62 -0.68 1.92
C GLU A 92 18.52 0.42 1.34
N ARG A 93 18.87 0.32 0.05
CA ARG A 93 19.71 1.30 -0.64
C ARG A 93 18.97 2.58 -1.01
N TYR A 94 17.62 2.55 -1.06
CA TYR A 94 16.79 3.61 -1.64
C TYR A 94 15.71 4.13 -0.70
N ILE A 95 15.60 3.58 0.53
CA ILE A 95 14.58 3.99 1.52
C ILE A 95 14.60 5.50 1.75
N GLU A 96 15.79 6.07 1.96
CA GLU A 96 15.94 7.50 2.19
C GLU A 96 15.42 8.35 1.01
N ASP A 97 15.67 7.89 -0.22
CA ASP A 97 15.25 8.60 -1.43
C ASP A 97 13.72 8.58 -1.58
N PHE A 98 13.04 7.46 -1.25
CA PHE A 98 11.59 7.37 -1.25
C PHE A 98 10.97 8.29 -0.18
N VAL A 99 11.53 8.30 1.02
CA VAL A 99 11.07 9.18 2.09
C VAL A 99 11.25 10.65 1.70
N LYS A 100 12.40 11.04 1.16
CA LYS A 100 12.66 12.40 0.65
C LYS A 100 11.76 12.78 -0.52
N ALA A 101 11.32 11.80 -1.31
CA ALA A 101 10.36 12.02 -2.39
C ALA A 101 8.92 12.25 -1.88
N GLY A 102 8.63 11.92 -0.62
CA GLY A 102 7.36 12.19 0.03
C GLY A 102 6.54 10.97 0.38
N ALA A 103 7.14 9.77 0.46
CA ALA A 103 6.49 8.59 0.99
C ALA A 103 6.06 8.81 2.44
N ASP A 104 4.81 8.47 2.76
CA ASP A 104 4.28 8.44 4.13
C ASP A 104 4.36 7.02 4.71
N ILE A 105 4.25 6.02 3.85
CA ILE A 105 4.43 4.59 4.14
C ILE A 105 5.42 4.03 3.11
N VAL A 106 6.37 3.21 3.56
CA VAL A 106 7.25 2.45 2.68
C VAL A 106 7.01 0.97 2.95
N VAL A 107 6.57 0.25 1.92
CA VAL A 107 6.27 -1.18 1.98
C VAL A 107 7.34 -1.94 1.21
N VAL A 108 8.07 -2.83 1.89
CA VAL A 108 9.12 -3.67 1.28
C VAL A 108 8.72 -5.13 1.31
N HIS A 109 9.09 -5.88 0.28
CA HIS A 109 8.90 -7.32 0.27
C HIS A 109 9.84 -8.02 1.25
N SER A 110 9.31 -9.00 2.01
CA SER A 110 10.12 -9.85 2.88
C SER A 110 11.19 -10.61 2.09
N GLU A 111 10.90 -10.90 0.82
CA GLU A 111 11.76 -11.65 -0.11
C GLU A 111 12.84 -10.79 -0.79
N SER A 112 12.74 -9.47 -0.70
CA SER A 112 13.64 -8.53 -1.40
C SER A 112 14.91 -8.17 -0.62
N THR A 113 14.97 -8.55 0.66
CA THR A 113 16.10 -8.23 1.56
C THR A 113 16.48 -9.42 2.44
N ILE A 114 17.76 -9.51 2.77
CA ILE A 114 18.28 -10.55 3.69
C ILE A 114 18.02 -10.18 5.16
N HIS A 115 17.95 -8.88 5.46
CA HIS A 115 17.88 -8.36 6.83
C HIS A 115 16.59 -7.55 7.06
N LEU A 116 15.43 -8.18 6.92
CA LEU A 116 14.12 -7.54 6.99
C LEU A 116 13.96 -6.63 8.23
N HIS A 117 14.30 -7.12 9.42
CA HIS A 117 14.21 -6.34 10.65
C HIS A 117 15.03 -5.04 10.60
N ARG A 118 16.26 -5.08 10.03
CA ARG A 118 17.10 -3.89 9.86
C ARG A 118 16.46 -2.88 8.91
N VAL A 119 15.84 -3.35 7.82
CA VAL A 119 15.16 -2.48 6.85
C VAL A 119 13.95 -1.80 7.48
N ILE A 120 13.16 -2.53 8.28
CA ILE A 120 12.04 -1.97 9.06
C ILE A 120 12.55 -0.85 9.98
N GLN A 121 13.61 -1.09 10.75
CA GLN A 121 14.20 -0.07 11.63
C GLN A 121 14.70 1.14 10.83
N GLN A 122 15.32 0.93 9.67
CA GLN A 122 15.76 2.00 8.79
C GLN A 122 14.58 2.86 8.32
N ILE A 123 13.48 2.27 7.84
CA ILE A 123 12.28 3.00 7.44
C ILE A 123 11.76 3.84 8.61
N LYS A 124 11.59 3.24 9.77
CA LYS A 124 11.08 3.92 10.97
C LYS A 124 12.00 5.02 11.48
N SER A 125 13.32 4.92 11.28
CA SER A 125 14.27 5.97 11.67
C SER A 125 14.07 7.29 10.92
N PHE A 126 13.43 7.26 9.76
CA PHE A 126 13.04 8.45 9.00
C PHE A 126 11.68 9.03 9.43
N GLY A 127 10.98 8.43 10.40
CA GLY A 127 9.71 8.91 10.92
C GLY A 127 8.49 8.62 10.03
N VAL A 128 8.61 7.70 9.09
CA VAL A 128 7.51 7.21 8.24
C VAL A 128 7.05 5.82 8.68
N LYS A 129 5.88 5.38 8.22
CA LYS A 129 5.37 4.04 8.51
C LYS A 129 6.12 2.98 7.72
N ALA A 130 6.34 1.81 8.35
CA ALA A 130 6.95 0.64 7.74
C ALA A 130 5.90 -0.45 7.47
N GLY A 131 5.78 -0.86 6.20
CA GLY A 131 4.99 -2.02 5.80
C GLY A 131 5.88 -3.16 5.32
N VAL A 132 5.36 -4.38 5.44
CA VAL A 132 5.99 -5.60 4.88
C VAL A 132 5.02 -6.27 3.93
N SER A 133 5.47 -6.50 2.69
CA SER A 133 4.72 -7.23 1.66
C SER A 133 5.10 -8.70 1.63
N LEU A 134 4.12 -9.56 1.38
CA LEU A 134 4.27 -11.01 1.20
C LEU A 134 3.75 -11.43 -0.16
N ASN A 135 4.56 -12.16 -0.93
CA ASN A 135 4.13 -12.81 -2.17
C ASN A 135 3.03 -13.86 -1.89
N PRO A 136 2.24 -14.26 -2.89
CA PRO A 136 1.21 -15.27 -2.70
C PRO A 136 1.72 -16.59 -2.08
N SER A 137 2.93 -17.01 -2.44
CA SER A 137 3.55 -18.24 -1.95
C SER A 137 4.33 -18.10 -0.62
N THR A 138 4.57 -16.86 -0.14
CA THR A 138 5.32 -16.63 1.10
C THR A 138 4.41 -16.80 2.30
N PRO A 139 4.75 -17.69 3.26
CA PRO A 139 3.93 -17.91 4.44
C PRO A 139 4.01 -16.71 5.41
N GLU A 140 2.93 -16.48 6.13
CA GLU A 140 2.83 -15.38 7.11
C GLU A 140 3.77 -15.52 8.31
N GLU A 141 4.24 -16.73 8.60
CA GLU A 141 5.16 -17.00 9.70
C GLU A 141 6.47 -16.19 9.63
N VAL A 142 6.86 -15.73 8.44
CA VAL A 142 8.03 -14.84 8.29
C VAL A 142 7.89 -13.54 9.06
N LEU A 143 6.65 -13.14 9.38
CA LEU A 143 6.34 -11.93 10.17
C LEU A 143 6.48 -12.15 11.68
N LYS A 144 6.56 -13.38 12.16
CA LYS A 144 6.47 -13.74 13.59
C LYS A 144 7.36 -12.89 14.50
N TYR A 145 8.55 -12.56 14.06
CA TYR A 145 9.53 -11.83 14.87
C TYR A 145 9.59 -10.32 14.56
N VAL A 146 8.81 -9.83 13.61
CA VAL A 146 8.79 -8.43 13.19
C VAL A 146 7.40 -7.80 13.25
N ILE A 147 6.35 -8.57 13.51
CA ILE A 147 4.95 -8.12 13.45
C ILE A 147 4.66 -6.92 14.39
N ASN A 148 5.38 -6.81 15.50
CA ASN A 148 5.23 -5.71 16.46
C ASN A 148 6.02 -4.45 16.08
N ASP A 149 6.94 -4.55 15.12
CA ASP A 149 7.80 -3.46 14.67
C ASP A 149 7.25 -2.76 13.42
N ILE A 150 6.27 -3.38 12.74
CA ILE A 150 5.65 -2.86 11.51
C ILE A 150 4.31 -2.21 11.77
N ASP A 151 3.89 -1.33 10.88
CA ASP A 151 2.62 -0.60 10.94
C ASP A 151 1.56 -1.23 10.02
N MET A 152 1.98 -1.99 9.01
CA MET A 152 1.10 -2.58 8.00
C MET A 152 1.69 -3.87 7.41
N VAL A 153 0.83 -4.79 7.00
CA VAL A 153 1.18 -5.94 6.16
C VAL A 153 0.45 -5.82 4.84
N LEU A 154 1.19 -5.86 3.73
CA LEU A 154 0.62 -5.97 2.39
C LEU A 154 0.60 -7.43 1.96
N VAL A 155 -0.58 -7.96 1.70
CA VAL A 155 -0.78 -9.31 1.15
C VAL A 155 -0.98 -9.21 -0.36
N MET A 156 -0.01 -9.71 -1.12
CA MET A 156 -0.18 -9.83 -2.57
C MET A 156 -1.20 -10.90 -2.89
N SER A 157 -2.27 -10.53 -3.57
CA SER A 157 -3.32 -11.44 -4.05
C SER A 157 -3.20 -11.76 -5.55
N VAL A 158 -2.09 -11.36 -6.15
CA VAL A 158 -1.59 -11.73 -7.47
C VAL A 158 -0.08 -11.86 -7.41
N ASN A 159 0.57 -12.39 -8.46
CA ASN A 159 2.02 -12.30 -8.55
C ASN A 159 2.43 -10.84 -8.84
N PRO A 160 3.36 -10.25 -8.06
CA PRO A 160 3.76 -8.86 -8.25
C PRO A 160 4.40 -8.62 -9.63
N GLY A 161 4.23 -7.39 -10.16
CA GLY A 161 4.87 -6.96 -11.41
C GLY A 161 3.91 -6.41 -12.47
N PHE A 162 2.66 -6.83 -12.53
CA PHE A 162 1.69 -6.38 -13.54
C PHE A 162 0.31 -6.16 -12.94
N GLY A 163 -0.39 -5.12 -13.42
CA GLY A 163 -1.80 -4.89 -13.10
C GLY A 163 -2.76 -5.81 -13.89
N GLY A 164 -4.04 -5.81 -13.52
CA GLY A 164 -5.11 -6.49 -14.27
C GLY A 164 -5.13 -8.02 -14.14
N GLN A 165 -4.40 -8.60 -13.20
CA GLN A 165 -4.36 -10.03 -12.95
C GLN A 165 -5.59 -10.52 -12.16
N LYS A 166 -5.88 -11.82 -12.23
CA LYS A 166 -6.96 -12.47 -11.48
C LYS A 166 -6.55 -12.69 -10.03
N PHE A 167 -7.47 -12.38 -9.12
CA PHE A 167 -7.35 -12.61 -7.69
C PHE A 167 -7.05 -14.08 -7.36
N ILE A 168 -6.12 -14.31 -6.44
CA ILE A 168 -5.74 -15.64 -5.94
C ILE A 168 -6.47 -15.90 -4.60
N PRO A 169 -7.54 -16.73 -4.57
CA PRO A 169 -8.35 -16.90 -3.35
C PRO A 169 -7.61 -17.51 -2.15
N ALA A 170 -6.53 -18.25 -2.38
CA ALA A 170 -5.76 -18.88 -1.32
C ALA A 170 -5.19 -17.89 -0.29
N VAL A 171 -5.01 -16.62 -0.65
CA VAL A 171 -4.47 -15.58 0.25
C VAL A 171 -5.44 -15.20 1.37
N ILE A 172 -6.71 -15.54 1.27
CA ILE A 172 -7.72 -15.26 2.30
C ILE A 172 -7.33 -15.89 3.64
N GLU A 173 -6.83 -17.12 3.65
CA GLU A 173 -6.38 -17.76 4.89
C GLU A 173 -5.14 -17.07 5.47
N LYS A 174 -4.24 -16.56 4.62
CA LYS A 174 -3.10 -15.74 5.05
C LYS A 174 -3.56 -14.46 5.75
N ILE A 175 -4.56 -13.74 5.20
CA ILE A 175 -5.12 -12.53 5.83
C ILE A 175 -5.64 -12.85 7.22
N LYS A 176 -6.43 -13.94 7.37
CA LYS A 176 -6.96 -14.38 8.66
C LYS A 176 -5.85 -14.74 9.65
N ALA A 177 -4.80 -15.40 9.19
CA ALA A 177 -3.66 -15.80 10.03
C ALA A 177 -2.89 -14.55 10.52
N ILE A 178 -2.60 -13.57 9.64
CA ILE A 178 -1.97 -12.31 10.02
C ILE A 178 -2.83 -11.56 11.05
N LYS A 179 -4.16 -11.50 10.84
CA LYS A 179 -5.07 -10.84 11.77
C LYS A 179 -5.09 -11.50 13.16
N LYS A 180 -4.86 -12.82 13.23
CA LYS A 180 -4.69 -13.56 14.51
C LYS A 180 -3.35 -13.24 15.18
N MET A 181 -2.26 -13.01 14.43
CA MET A 181 -0.97 -12.64 15.00
C MET A 181 -1.02 -11.30 15.72
N ARG A 182 -1.73 -10.32 15.12
CA ARG A 182 -1.90 -8.98 15.69
C ARG A 182 -3.22 -8.36 15.23
N THR A 183 -4.16 -8.22 16.15
CA THR A 183 -5.55 -7.83 15.85
C THR A 183 -5.72 -6.38 15.41
N ASP A 184 -4.81 -5.48 15.78
CA ASP A 184 -4.83 -4.04 15.48
C ASP A 184 -3.98 -3.66 14.25
N ILE A 185 -3.27 -4.63 13.63
CA ILE A 185 -2.45 -4.37 12.44
C ILE A 185 -3.30 -3.94 11.25
N ASP A 186 -2.86 -2.93 10.52
CA ASP A 186 -3.38 -2.62 9.20
C ASP A 186 -3.00 -3.75 8.23
N ILE A 187 -3.99 -4.31 7.51
CA ILE A 187 -3.77 -5.31 6.47
C ILE A 187 -4.25 -4.74 5.15
N GLU A 188 -3.31 -4.59 4.24
CA GLU A 188 -3.54 -4.18 2.87
C GLU A 188 -3.57 -5.39 1.96
N VAL A 189 -4.40 -5.35 0.92
CA VAL A 189 -4.48 -6.40 -0.12
C VAL A 189 -4.29 -5.76 -1.47
N ASP A 190 -3.32 -6.27 -2.24
CA ASP A 190 -3.03 -5.80 -3.59
C ASP A 190 -3.13 -6.92 -4.62
N GLY A 191 -3.95 -6.67 -5.63
CA GLY A 191 -4.14 -7.51 -6.81
C GLY A 191 -5.55 -8.05 -6.99
N GLY A 192 -6.16 -7.77 -8.14
CA GLY A 192 -7.48 -8.28 -8.51
C GLY A 192 -8.63 -7.81 -7.61
N ILE A 193 -8.47 -6.66 -6.94
CA ILE A 193 -9.53 -6.07 -6.11
C ILE A 193 -10.58 -5.43 -6.99
N THR A 194 -11.82 -5.90 -6.82
CA THR A 194 -13.05 -5.44 -7.49
C THR A 194 -14.17 -5.40 -6.47
N ASP A 195 -15.37 -4.97 -6.89
CA ASP A 195 -16.57 -5.02 -6.08
C ASP A 195 -17.03 -6.45 -5.74
N GLU A 196 -16.52 -7.47 -6.46
CA GLU A 196 -16.80 -8.89 -6.19
C GLU A 196 -15.80 -9.48 -5.17
N THR A 197 -14.51 -9.06 -5.21
CA THR A 197 -13.45 -9.67 -4.40
C THR A 197 -13.17 -8.94 -3.09
N ILE A 198 -13.50 -7.65 -2.97
CA ILE A 198 -13.20 -6.84 -1.80
C ILE A 198 -13.88 -7.36 -0.53
N LYS A 199 -15.12 -7.86 -0.64
CA LYS A 199 -15.89 -8.33 0.51
C LYS A 199 -15.22 -9.50 1.23
N VAL A 200 -14.76 -10.50 0.49
CA VAL A 200 -14.11 -11.67 1.11
C VAL A 200 -12.78 -11.31 1.78
N CYS A 201 -12.06 -10.32 1.26
CA CYS A 201 -10.84 -9.81 1.89
C CYS A 201 -11.16 -9.03 3.17
N ALA A 202 -12.19 -8.18 3.15
CA ALA A 202 -12.64 -7.41 4.31
C ALA A 202 -13.14 -8.34 5.44
N ASP A 203 -13.94 -9.35 5.11
CA ASP A 203 -14.42 -10.35 6.06
C ASP A 203 -13.28 -11.19 6.67
N ALA A 204 -12.17 -11.35 5.94
CA ALA A 204 -10.97 -12.01 6.45
C ALA A 204 -10.15 -11.12 7.41
N GLY A 205 -10.41 -9.81 7.45
CA GLY A 205 -9.77 -8.85 8.35
C GLY A 205 -8.89 -7.80 7.68
N ALA A 206 -8.86 -7.74 6.34
CA ALA A 206 -8.20 -6.66 5.62
C ALA A 206 -9.01 -5.35 5.73
N ASN A 207 -8.33 -4.22 5.73
CA ASN A 207 -8.96 -2.91 5.87
C ASN A 207 -8.42 -1.85 4.87
N ILE A 208 -7.39 -2.18 4.10
CA ILE A 208 -6.85 -1.33 3.04
C ILE A 208 -6.86 -2.15 1.73
N PHE A 209 -7.35 -1.55 0.65
CA PHE A 209 -7.55 -2.26 -0.61
C PHE A 209 -6.96 -1.49 -1.78
N VAL A 210 -5.97 -2.10 -2.43
CA VAL A 210 -5.34 -1.56 -3.63
C VAL A 210 -6.17 -1.95 -4.84
N ALA A 211 -6.71 -0.96 -5.54
CA ALA A 211 -7.54 -1.16 -6.71
C ALA A 211 -7.04 -0.29 -7.86
N GLY A 212 -6.21 -0.85 -8.73
CA GLY A 212 -5.67 -0.17 -9.91
C GLY A 212 -6.65 -0.20 -11.07
N SER A 213 -6.59 -1.24 -11.91
CA SER A 213 -7.37 -1.38 -13.14
C SER A 213 -8.88 -1.22 -12.92
N TYR A 214 -9.41 -1.68 -11.79
CA TYR A 214 -10.83 -1.52 -11.47
C TYR A 214 -11.22 -0.03 -11.36
N VAL A 215 -10.46 0.81 -10.67
CA VAL A 215 -10.75 2.24 -10.51
C VAL A 215 -10.52 2.98 -11.81
N PHE A 216 -9.35 2.80 -12.44
CA PHE A 216 -8.94 3.57 -13.62
C PHE A 216 -9.66 3.19 -14.92
N SER A 217 -10.41 2.08 -14.96
CA SER A 217 -11.22 1.69 -16.14
C SER A 217 -12.64 2.31 -16.18
N GLY A 218 -13.01 3.15 -15.20
CA GLY A 218 -14.35 3.71 -15.13
C GLY A 218 -14.44 5.08 -14.48
N ASN A 219 -15.62 5.45 -13.99
CA ASN A 219 -15.78 6.66 -13.19
C ASN A 219 -15.15 6.44 -11.81
N TYR A 220 -14.08 7.18 -11.48
CA TYR A 220 -13.29 6.99 -10.27
C TYR A 220 -14.13 7.10 -8.99
N LYS A 221 -15.00 8.12 -8.92
CA LYS A 221 -15.84 8.36 -7.75
C LYS A 221 -16.86 7.24 -7.53
N GLU A 222 -17.51 6.78 -8.60
CA GLU A 222 -18.47 5.67 -8.51
C GLU A 222 -17.77 4.38 -8.09
N ARG A 223 -16.61 4.07 -8.69
CA ARG A 223 -15.84 2.86 -8.38
C ARG A 223 -15.33 2.86 -6.95
N ILE A 224 -14.75 3.97 -6.47
CA ILE A 224 -14.25 4.10 -5.08
C ILE A 224 -15.41 3.97 -4.08
N ASN A 225 -16.54 4.64 -4.34
CA ASN A 225 -17.71 4.55 -3.46
C ASN A 225 -18.30 3.13 -3.43
N LEU A 226 -18.35 2.45 -4.57
CA LEU A 226 -18.84 1.07 -4.65
C LEU A 226 -17.94 0.12 -3.87
N LEU A 227 -16.61 0.25 -3.99
CA LEU A 227 -15.65 -0.52 -3.18
C LEU A 227 -15.87 -0.28 -1.68
N LYS A 228 -15.97 0.99 -1.24
CA LYS A 228 -16.23 1.32 0.17
C LYS A 228 -17.56 0.74 0.69
N LEU A 229 -18.57 0.67 -0.17
CA LEU A 229 -19.86 0.08 0.17
C LEU A 229 -19.77 -1.45 0.28
N LYS A 230 -19.12 -2.10 -0.68
CA LYS A 230 -19.01 -3.56 -0.75
C LYS A 230 -18.07 -4.16 0.31
N ALA A 231 -17.12 -3.40 0.81
CA ALA A 231 -16.22 -3.82 1.88
C ALA A 231 -16.86 -3.87 3.29
N LYS A 232 -18.06 -3.31 3.45
CA LYS A 232 -18.85 -3.37 4.68
C LYS A 232 -19.67 -4.67 4.75
#